data_feff05a257e1f1a84d9de46032f42202
#
_entry.id   feff05a257e1f1a84d9de46032f42202
#
_cell.length_a   1.000
_cell.length_b   1.000
_cell.length_c   1.000
_cell.angle_alpha   90.00
_cell.angle_beta   90.00
_cell.angle_gamma   90.00
#
_symmetry.space_group_name_H-M   'P 1'
#
loop_
_entity.id
_entity.type
_entity.pdbx_description
1 polymer ?
#
loop_
_entity_poly.entity_id
_entity_poly.type
_entity_poly.pdbx_seq_one_letter_code
_entity_poly.pdbx_strand_id
1 'polypeptide(L)'
;MTNNTFVSALLRYKLQWLSAGLVALVSLFSSCNRDESFLEPTRIGEDKITRFEIYPNSLTLNADGKSQLKFLVKCFYKVDSTEVQMLDDRVPLYRIMVASSDGQFFNVNKAFSIRSERDSMSFTATCNKLKSAKVTVALRQPQELNLTPLEIPVVFISLYNEKSKMQMESVTPHLLQQMIEHANQAFSGVNSKAPNGCDAKMKFYMKEYKTIKLSDEEHEEITKYIQKNLLTGADKVIYVWLMNAVPYWTMNETKVHPQYTFGDPADIKGIDFEKVNTLADITNLEPQEVGIPMTFADVFQQGTGYASRDFERMLGRFYGLLPTAINPSLYKDEKDVDYCADTYSLFEDNGSIEKKSIPLYKNGPSYFFNSYNIMDKHSTNSSVSVDQVKRMRQVIKDCPYRQQGITK
;
A
#
# COMPACT_ATOMS: atom_id res chain seq x y z
N MET A 1 21.47 19.21 -71.58
CA MET A 1 21.90 17.91 -70.97
C MET A 1 22.02 18.02 -69.46
N THR A 2 20.97 18.31 -68.70
CA THR A 2 21.08 18.48 -67.24
C THR A 2 19.86 17.96 -66.44
N ASN A 3 18.89 17.28 -67.09
CA ASN A 3 17.69 16.84 -66.35
C ASN A 3 17.69 15.32 -65.94
N ASN A 4 18.63 14.51 -66.45
CA ASN A 4 18.61 13.06 -66.16
C ASN A 4 19.39 12.64 -64.88
N THR A 5 20.28 13.50 -64.40
CA THR A 5 21.08 13.20 -63.19
C THR A 5 20.30 13.44 -61.89
N PHE A 6 19.38 14.38 -61.88
CA PHE A 6 18.62 14.72 -60.68
C PHE A 6 17.52 13.65 -60.37
N VAL A 7 16.90 13.15 -61.41
CA VAL A 7 15.86 12.08 -61.29
C VAL A 7 16.46 10.76 -60.83
N SER A 8 17.66 10.41 -61.28
CA SER A 8 18.36 9.20 -60.87
C SER A 8 18.86 9.26 -59.41
N ALA A 9 19.23 10.43 -58.92
CA ALA A 9 19.59 10.63 -57.51
C ALA A 9 18.41 10.54 -56.58
N LEU A 10 17.25 11.09 -56.94
CA LEU A 10 16.00 11.00 -56.19
C LEU A 10 15.43 9.58 -56.11
N LEU A 11 15.55 8.79 -57.18
CA LEU A 11 15.15 7.39 -57.22
C LEU A 11 16.06 6.51 -56.35
N ARG A 12 17.37 6.77 -56.34
CA ARG A 12 18.34 6.09 -55.43
C ARG A 12 18.06 6.39 -53.98
N TYR A 13 17.75 7.64 -53.63
CA TYR A 13 17.39 8.02 -52.25
C TYR A 13 16.09 7.34 -51.78
N LYS A 14 15.05 7.34 -52.60
CA LYS A 14 13.80 6.62 -52.27
C LYS A 14 13.98 5.12 -52.14
N LEU A 15 14.82 4.48 -52.97
CA LEU A 15 15.13 3.06 -52.86
C LEU A 15 15.92 2.74 -51.54
N GLN A 16 16.85 3.61 -51.15
CA GLN A 16 17.60 3.44 -49.90
C GLN A 16 16.69 3.56 -48.65
N TRP A 17 15.71 4.48 -48.66
CA TRP A 17 14.75 4.57 -47.57
C TRP A 17 13.76 3.44 -47.54
N LEU A 18 13.35 2.91 -48.68
CA LEU A 18 12.53 1.70 -48.77
C LEU A 18 13.27 0.45 -48.28
N SER A 19 14.55 0.30 -48.63
CA SER A 19 15.36 -0.81 -48.13
C SER A 19 15.65 -0.71 -46.63
N ALA A 20 15.93 0.50 -46.10
CA ALA A 20 16.12 0.73 -44.67
C ALA A 20 14.82 0.48 -43.89
N GLY A 21 13.66 0.91 -44.41
CA GLY A 21 12.35 0.64 -43.84
C GLY A 21 12.01 -0.86 -43.83
N LEU A 22 12.34 -1.59 -44.89
CA LEU A 22 12.11 -3.03 -45.00
C LEU A 22 13.02 -3.82 -44.04
N VAL A 23 14.27 -3.42 -43.86
CA VAL A 23 15.21 -4.02 -42.90
C VAL A 23 14.75 -3.74 -41.47
N ALA A 24 14.28 -2.54 -41.18
CA ALA A 24 13.72 -2.19 -39.86
C ALA A 24 12.42 -2.99 -39.56
N LEU A 25 11.56 -3.19 -40.57
CA LEU A 25 10.36 -4.04 -40.41
C LEU A 25 10.73 -5.51 -40.19
N VAL A 26 11.68 -6.05 -40.94
CA VAL A 26 12.13 -7.44 -40.78
C VAL A 26 12.83 -7.64 -39.44
N SER A 27 13.61 -6.66 -38.95
CA SER A 27 14.20 -6.75 -37.59
C SER A 27 13.16 -6.62 -36.47
N LEU A 28 12.06 -5.90 -36.67
CA LEU A 28 10.93 -5.89 -35.72
C LEU A 28 10.16 -7.22 -35.70
N PHE A 29 10.08 -7.93 -36.83
CA PHE A 29 9.47 -9.25 -36.86
C PHE A 29 10.42 -10.38 -36.42
N SER A 30 11.73 -10.21 -36.57
CA SER A 30 12.71 -11.20 -36.09
C SER A 30 13.00 -11.07 -34.60
N SER A 31 12.72 -9.93 -33.95
CA SER A 31 12.78 -9.82 -32.50
C SER A 31 11.58 -10.47 -31.79
N CYS A 32 10.58 -10.92 -32.54
CA CYS A 32 9.45 -11.72 -32.04
C CYS A 32 9.64 -13.23 -32.24
N ASN A 33 10.80 -13.73 -32.55
CA ASN A 33 11.11 -15.13 -32.28
C ASN A 33 11.26 -15.29 -30.77
N ARG A 34 10.11 -15.29 -30.06
CA ARG A 34 10.03 -16.00 -28.79
C ARG A 34 10.41 -17.44 -29.13
N ASP A 35 11.52 -17.89 -28.56
CA ASP A 35 11.84 -19.30 -28.53
C ASP A 35 10.56 -20.06 -28.16
N GLU A 36 10.02 -20.84 -29.09
CA GLU A 36 8.84 -21.67 -28.83
C GLU A 36 9.07 -22.64 -27.67
N SER A 37 10.32 -22.84 -27.28
CA SER A 37 10.69 -23.58 -26.07
C SER A 37 10.23 -22.95 -24.76
N PHE A 38 9.86 -21.64 -24.74
CA PHE A 38 9.26 -20.94 -23.61
C PHE A 38 7.73 -20.84 -23.69
N LEU A 39 7.09 -21.29 -24.75
CA LEU A 39 5.67 -21.49 -24.76
C LEU A 39 5.39 -22.76 -23.94
N GLU A 40 5.18 -22.59 -22.65
CA GLU A 40 4.53 -23.66 -21.89
C GLU A 40 3.32 -24.15 -22.68
N PRO A 41 3.12 -25.47 -22.82
CA PRO A 41 1.96 -26.00 -23.48
C PRO A 41 0.72 -25.33 -22.88
N THR A 42 -0.17 -24.84 -23.72
CA THR A 42 -1.35 -24.04 -23.38
C THR A 42 -2.30 -24.69 -22.37
N ARG A 43 -2.10 -25.96 -22.05
CA ARG A 43 -2.70 -26.70 -20.94
C ARG A 43 -1.73 -27.74 -20.43
N ILE A 44 -1.11 -27.48 -19.31
CA ILE A 44 -0.54 -28.55 -18.49
C ILE A 44 -1.74 -29.28 -17.91
N GLY A 45 -1.90 -30.54 -18.25
CA GLY A 45 -2.97 -31.36 -17.69
C GLY A 45 -2.84 -31.39 -16.17
N GLU A 46 -3.96 -31.35 -15.46
CA GLU A 46 -4.03 -31.41 -14.00
C GLU A 46 -3.34 -32.68 -13.43
N ASP A 47 -3.27 -33.72 -14.24
CA ASP A 47 -2.57 -34.98 -13.99
C ASP A 47 -1.05 -34.81 -13.90
N LYS A 48 -0.50 -33.74 -14.46
CA LYS A 48 0.94 -33.41 -14.39
C LYS A 48 1.32 -32.59 -13.16
N ILE A 49 0.38 -32.06 -12.41
CA ILE A 49 0.66 -31.36 -11.15
C ILE A 49 1.22 -32.40 -10.18
N THR A 50 2.42 -32.14 -9.67
CA THR A 50 3.11 -33.02 -8.72
C THR A 50 2.90 -32.61 -7.28
N ARG A 51 2.71 -31.30 -7.06
CA ARG A 51 2.55 -30.69 -5.73
C ARG A 51 1.81 -29.36 -5.85
N PHE A 52 1.08 -28.99 -4.83
CA PHE A 52 0.56 -27.64 -4.70
C PHE A 52 0.52 -27.19 -3.23
N GLU A 53 0.47 -25.89 -3.04
CA GLU A 53 0.52 -25.22 -1.75
C GLU A 53 -0.58 -24.16 -1.68
N ILE A 54 -1.10 -23.93 -0.47
CA ILE A 54 -2.06 -22.86 -0.21
C ILE A 54 -1.51 -21.89 0.84
N TYR A 55 -1.76 -20.62 0.66
CA TYR A 55 -1.31 -19.54 1.54
C TYR A 55 -2.48 -18.63 1.86
N PRO A 56 -2.85 -18.49 3.14
CA PRO A 56 -3.91 -17.56 3.51
C PRO A 56 -3.42 -16.12 3.34
N ASN A 57 -4.31 -15.22 2.99
CA ASN A 57 -4.03 -13.78 2.91
C ASN A 57 -3.97 -13.08 4.27
N SER A 58 -4.17 -13.80 5.36
CA SER A 58 -3.89 -13.41 6.74
C SER A 58 -3.64 -14.64 7.62
N LEU A 59 -2.71 -14.53 8.56
CA LEU A 59 -2.46 -15.56 9.59
C LEU A 59 -3.38 -15.39 10.79
N THR A 60 -4.12 -14.27 10.85
CA THR A 60 -5.12 -13.97 11.87
C THR A 60 -6.43 -13.59 11.20
N LEU A 61 -7.54 -14.14 11.63
CA LEU A 61 -8.88 -13.83 11.15
C LEU A 61 -9.79 -13.45 12.31
N ASN A 62 -10.43 -12.30 12.23
CA ASN A 62 -11.49 -11.95 13.19
C ASN A 62 -12.71 -12.83 12.94
N ALA A 63 -13.15 -13.55 13.96
CA ALA A 63 -14.27 -14.50 13.88
C ALA A 63 -15.63 -13.77 14.01
N ASP A 64 -15.80 -12.68 13.27
CA ASP A 64 -16.97 -11.79 13.28
C ASP A 64 -18.03 -12.16 12.22
N GLY A 65 -17.72 -13.14 11.37
CA GLY A 65 -18.55 -13.56 10.25
C GLY A 65 -18.56 -12.58 9.06
N LYS A 66 -17.72 -11.55 9.09
CA LYS A 66 -17.59 -10.53 8.03
C LYS A 66 -16.18 -10.49 7.44
N SER A 67 -15.15 -10.59 8.30
CA SER A 67 -13.76 -10.69 7.89
C SER A 67 -13.54 -11.86 6.95
N GLN A 68 -12.82 -11.64 5.84
CA GLN A 68 -12.69 -12.59 4.76
C GLN A 68 -11.27 -13.12 4.63
N LEU A 69 -11.12 -14.43 4.75
CA LEU A 69 -9.90 -15.14 4.44
C LEU A 69 -9.95 -15.65 3.00
N LYS A 70 -8.87 -15.44 2.25
CA LYS A 70 -8.67 -15.97 0.91
C LYS A 70 -7.35 -16.73 0.85
N PHE A 71 -7.23 -17.60 -0.13
CA PHE A 71 -6.03 -18.41 -0.29
C PHE A 71 -5.37 -18.13 -1.64
N LEU A 72 -4.08 -17.87 -1.63
CA LEU A 72 -3.22 -17.95 -2.80
C LEU A 72 -2.85 -19.41 -3.00
N VAL A 73 -2.81 -19.86 -4.24
CA VAL A 73 -2.40 -21.23 -4.59
C VAL A 73 -1.18 -21.18 -5.48
N LYS A 74 -0.20 -22.03 -5.19
CA LYS A 74 0.93 -22.31 -6.06
C LYS A 74 0.91 -23.78 -6.44
N CYS A 75 0.95 -24.06 -7.74
CA CYS A 75 1.03 -25.41 -8.28
C CYS A 75 2.42 -25.63 -8.89
N PHE A 76 2.89 -26.86 -8.81
CA PHE A 76 4.18 -27.28 -9.33
C PHE A 76 4.00 -28.52 -10.22
N TYR A 77 4.79 -28.61 -11.26
CA TYR A 77 4.84 -29.75 -12.17
C TYR A 77 6.29 -30.08 -12.55
N LYS A 78 6.52 -31.23 -13.11
CA LYS A 78 7.86 -31.62 -13.55
C LYS A 78 8.03 -31.41 -15.04
N VAL A 79 9.12 -30.76 -15.40
CA VAL A 79 9.68 -30.73 -16.74
C VAL A 79 10.96 -31.56 -16.68
N ASP A 80 10.98 -32.70 -17.36
CA ASP A 80 12.00 -33.73 -17.20
C ASP A 80 12.16 -34.18 -15.74
N SER A 81 13.26 -33.90 -15.09
CA SER A 81 13.47 -34.17 -13.67
C SER A 81 13.36 -32.96 -12.76
N THR A 82 13.16 -31.76 -13.34
CA THR A 82 13.12 -30.48 -12.60
C THR A 82 11.69 -30.11 -12.24
N GLU A 83 11.44 -29.75 -10.97
CA GLU A 83 10.17 -29.20 -10.54
C GLU A 83 10.09 -27.71 -10.89
N VAL A 84 9.03 -27.31 -11.58
CA VAL A 84 8.77 -25.95 -12.06
C VAL A 84 7.46 -25.46 -11.49
N GLN A 85 7.40 -24.19 -11.09
CA GLN A 85 6.17 -23.54 -10.64
C GLN A 85 5.31 -23.18 -11.86
N MET A 86 4.03 -23.51 -11.79
CA MET A 86 3.03 -23.12 -12.78
C MET A 86 2.75 -21.62 -12.71
N LEU A 87 2.54 -20.98 -13.85
CA LEU A 87 2.10 -19.58 -13.90
C LEU A 87 0.74 -19.42 -13.21
N ASP A 88 0.56 -18.32 -12.51
CA ASP A 88 -0.62 -18.08 -11.64
C ASP A 88 -1.94 -18.11 -12.42
N ASP A 89 -1.97 -17.62 -13.65
CA ASP A 89 -3.14 -17.62 -14.55
C ASP A 89 -3.52 -19.01 -15.08
N ARG A 90 -2.61 -19.99 -14.94
CA ARG A 90 -2.82 -21.38 -15.40
C ARG A 90 -3.17 -22.34 -14.28
N VAL A 91 -3.08 -21.90 -13.02
CA VAL A 91 -3.44 -22.71 -11.87
C VAL A 91 -4.94 -23.07 -11.93
N PRO A 92 -5.32 -24.37 -11.88
CA PRO A 92 -6.73 -24.78 -12.03
C PRO A 92 -7.51 -24.55 -10.74
N LEU A 93 -7.68 -23.28 -10.33
CA LEU A 93 -8.33 -22.90 -9.08
C LEU A 93 -9.74 -23.50 -8.91
N TYR A 94 -10.46 -23.70 -10.02
CA TYR A 94 -11.81 -24.28 -10.02
C TYR A 94 -11.86 -25.75 -9.56
N ARG A 95 -10.71 -26.46 -9.55
CA ARG A 95 -10.57 -27.86 -9.09
C ARG A 95 -10.08 -27.97 -7.67
N ILE A 96 -9.64 -26.89 -7.08
CA ILE A 96 -9.02 -26.93 -5.76
C ILE A 96 -10.08 -26.65 -4.70
N MET A 97 -10.29 -27.64 -3.86
CA MET A 97 -11.23 -27.57 -2.75
C MET A 97 -10.48 -27.47 -1.43
N VAL A 98 -10.90 -26.54 -0.60
CA VAL A 98 -10.36 -26.32 0.75
C VAL A 98 -11.29 -26.95 1.78
N ALA A 99 -10.72 -27.70 2.69
CA ALA A 99 -11.40 -28.24 3.87
C ALA A 99 -10.88 -27.52 5.10
N SER A 100 -11.78 -27.00 5.92
CA SER A 100 -11.46 -26.47 7.25
C SER A 100 -11.56 -27.54 8.33
N SER A 101 -10.91 -27.31 9.47
CA SER A 101 -10.92 -28.25 10.60
C SER A 101 -12.27 -28.39 11.32
N ASP A 102 -13.25 -27.56 10.99
CA ASP A 102 -14.64 -27.68 11.44
C ASP A 102 -15.55 -28.45 10.46
N GLY A 103 -14.98 -28.94 9.34
CA GLY A 103 -15.69 -29.77 8.38
C GLY A 103 -16.31 -29.00 7.22
N GLN A 104 -16.07 -27.68 7.08
CA GLN A 104 -16.55 -26.95 5.92
C GLN A 104 -15.71 -27.25 4.69
N PHE A 105 -16.36 -27.33 3.51
CA PHE A 105 -15.73 -27.51 2.21
C PHE A 105 -16.12 -26.37 1.28
N PHE A 106 -15.13 -25.74 0.64
CA PHE A 106 -15.37 -24.66 -0.30
C PHE A 106 -14.30 -24.62 -1.39
N ASN A 107 -14.65 -24.06 -2.52
CA ASN A 107 -13.67 -23.85 -3.58
C ASN A 107 -12.67 -22.74 -3.17
N VAL A 108 -11.40 -22.92 -3.50
CA VAL A 108 -10.32 -21.99 -3.10
C VAL A 108 -10.53 -20.55 -3.58
N ASN A 109 -11.32 -20.34 -4.63
CA ASN A 109 -11.68 -18.99 -5.12
C ASN A 109 -12.69 -18.27 -4.22
N LYS A 110 -13.36 -19.00 -3.33
CA LYS A 110 -14.34 -18.39 -2.41
C LYS A 110 -13.64 -17.83 -1.20
N ALA A 111 -14.07 -16.66 -0.78
CA ALA A 111 -13.68 -16.13 0.51
C ALA A 111 -14.32 -16.96 1.63
N PHE A 112 -13.54 -17.19 2.67
CA PHE A 112 -14.00 -17.88 3.87
C PHE A 112 -14.21 -16.85 4.98
N SER A 113 -15.33 -16.95 5.70
CA SER A 113 -15.61 -16.17 6.90
C SER A 113 -16.28 -17.07 7.93
N ILE A 114 -16.10 -16.76 9.21
CA ILE A 114 -16.61 -17.60 10.28
C ILE A 114 -16.99 -16.79 11.52
N ARG A 115 -17.96 -17.31 12.28
CA ARG A 115 -18.17 -16.99 13.69
C ARG A 115 -17.83 -18.24 14.50
N SER A 116 -16.85 -18.14 15.38
CA SER A 116 -16.36 -19.27 16.16
C SER A 116 -15.71 -18.78 17.45
N GLU A 117 -15.86 -19.56 18.51
CA GLU A 117 -15.19 -19.32 19.79
C GLU A 117 -13.81 -20.00 19.89
N ARG A 118 -13.37 -20.66 18.82
CA ARG A 118 -12.06 -21.33 18.78
C ARG A 118 -10.93 -20.30 18.62
N ASP A 119 -9.76 -20.63 19.14
CA ASP A 119 -8.56 -19.78 19.03
C ASP A 119 -7.85 -19.94 17.70
N SER A 120 -8.12 -21.02 16.95
CA SER A 120 -7.50 -21.25 15.65
C SER A 120 -8.32 -22.18 14.77
N MET A 121 -8.04 -22.13 13.49
CA MET A 121 -8.60 -23.01 12.47
C MET A 121 -7.52 -23.47 11.51
N SER A 122 -7.56 -24.73 11.14
CA SER A 122 -6.65 -25.28 10.15
C SER A 122 -7.36 -25.56 8.84
N PHE A 123 -6.64 -25.39 7.76
CA PHE A 123 -7.11 -25.61 6.40
C PHE A 123 -6.18 -26.57 5.66
N THR A 124 -6.77 -27.39 4.82
CA THR A 124 -6.06 -28.28 3.90
C THR A 124 -6.79 -28.25 2.58
N ALA A 125 -6.07 -28.14 1.49
CA ALA A 125 -6.69 -28.16 0.17
C ALA A 125 -6.43 -29.52 -0.53
N THR A 126 -7.33 -29.87 -1.44
CA THR A 126 -7.24 -31.07 -2.28
C THR A 126 -7.41 -30.69 -3.75
N CYS A 127 -6.60 -31.31 -4.62
CA CYS A 127 -6.72 -31.25 -6.06
C CYS A 127 -6.52 -32.66 -6.61
N ASN A 128 -7.55 -33.28 -7.15
CA ASN A 128 -7.52 -34.69 -7.54
C ASN A 128 -7.06 -35.60 -6.35
N LYS A 129 -5.93 -36.30 -6.52
CA LYS A 129 -5.34 -37.18 -5.48
C LYS A 129 -4.33 -36.43 -4.60
N LEU A 130 -3.99 -35.19 -4.93
CA LEU A 130 -3.02 -34.40 -4.19
C LEU A 130 -3.68 -33.69 -3.01
N LYS A 131 -2.90 -33.51 -1.96
CA LYS A 131 -3.29 -32.79 -0.75
C LYS A 131 -2.19 -31.79 -0.37
N SER A 132 -2.59 -30.55 -0.03
CA SER A 132 -1.64 -29.55 0.43
C SER A 132 -1.15 -29.85 1.86
N ALA A 133 -0.07 -29.22 2.27
CA ALA A 133 0.25 -29.11 3.69
C ALA A 133 -0.90 -28.39 4.44
N LYS A 134 -1.00 -28.67 5.74
CA LYS A 134 -1.96 -28.01 6.62
C LYS A 134 -1.49 -26.60 6.95
N VAL A 135 -2.37 -25.61 6.76
CA VAL A 135 -2.15 -24.22 7.17
C VAL A 135 -3.03 -23.90 8.35
N THR A 136 -2.51 -23.19 9.34
CA THR A 136 -3.29 -22.79 10.53
C THR A 136 -3.37 -21.28 10.61
N VAL A 137 -4.58 -20.78 10.85
CA VAL A 137 -4.89 -19.35 11.02
C VAL A 137 -5.40 -19.16 12.44
N ALA A 138 -4.87 -18.19 13.16
CA ALA A 138 -5.38 -17.80 14.46
C ALA A 138 -6.77 -17.15 14.30
N LEU A 139 -7.70 -17.52 15.14
CA LEU A 139 -9.01 -16.87 15.22
C LEU A 139 -9.03 -15.92 16.41
N ARG A 140 -9.55 -14.73 16.19
CA ARG A 140 -9.72 -13.73 17.23
C ARG A 140 -11.21 -13.48 17.42
N GLN A 141 -11.62 -13.45 18.66
CA GLN A 141 -13.01 -13.12 18.98
C GLN A 141 -13.33 -11.71 18.49
N PRO A 142 -14.55 -11.48 17.98
CA PRO A 142 -14.99 -10.16 17.59
C PRO A 142 -14.80 -9.18 18.74
N GLN A 143 -14.17 -8.06 18.44
CA GLN A 143 -13.98 -7.00 19.41
C GLN A 143 -14.91 -5.87 19.03
N GLU A 144 -15.90 -5.60 19.86
CA GLU A 144 -16.68 -4.40 19.73
C GLU A 144 -15.83 -3.19 20.13
N LEU A 145 -15.44 -2.43 19.14
CA LEU A 145 -14.77 -1.17 19.37
C LEU A 145 -15.87 -0.11 19.58
N ASN A 146 -16.14 0.23 20.85
CA ASN A 146 -17.04 1.35 21.18
C ASN A 146 -16.33 2.67 20.86
N LEU A 147 -16.28 3.03 19.59
CA LEU A 147 -15.56 4.20 19.09
C LEU A 147 -16.53 5.39 18.96
N THR A 148 -16.18 6.49 19.59
CA THR A 148 -16.81 7.78 19.28
C THR A 148 -16.41 8.20 17.86
N PRO A 149 -17.38 8.52 16.98
CA PRO A 149 -17.08 9.08 15.67
C PRO A 149 -16.27 10.37 15.76
N LEU A 150 -15.31 10.55 14.87
CA LEU A 150 -14.51 11.76 14.78
C LEU A 150 -14.71 12.40 13.40
N GLU A 151 -14.97 13.70 13.38
CA GLU A 151 -14.94 14.51 12.16
C GLU A 151 -13.66 15.37 12.17
N ILE A 152 -12.74 15.05 11.29
CA ILE A 152 -11.37 15.54 11.33
C ILE A 152 -11.16 16.56 10.22
N PRO A 153 -10.95 17.84 10.55
CA PRO A 153 -10.71 18.88 9.56
C PRO A 153 -9.30 18.82 9.00
N VAL A 154 -9.20 18.90 7.68
CA VAL A 154 -7.94 18.95 6.92
C VAL A 154 -7.82 20.29 6.21
N VAL A 155 -6.68 20.94 6.34
CA VAL A 155 -6.35 22.18 5.65
C VAL A 155 -5.20 21.91 4.69
N PHE A 156 -5.46 22.07 3.39
CA PHE A 156 -4.43 21.97 2.37
C PHE A 156 -3.78 23.33 2.13
N ILE A 157 -2.46 23.37 2.08
CA ILE A 157 -1.69 24.59 1.81
C ILE A 157 -0.66 24.27 0.72
N SER A 158 -0.86 24.85 -0.46
CA SER A 158 0.11 24.82 -1.55
C SER A 158 1.17 25.92 -1.36
N LEU A 159 2.41 25.49 -1.15
CA LEU A 159 3.57 26.35 -1.01
C LEU A 159 4.37 26.31 -2.32
N TYR A 160 4.45 27.44 -3.04
CA TYR A 160 5.03 27.47 -4.37
C TYR A 160 5.83 28.75 -4.62
N ASN A 161 6.78 28.68 -5.56
CA ASN A 161 7.46 29.83 -6.14
C ASN A 161 7.19 29.92 -7.66
N GLU A 162 7.80 30.83 -8.38
CA GLU A 162 7.59 30.99 -9.83
C GLU A 162 7.94 29.71 -10.61
N LYS A 163 8.96 28.93 -10.16
CA LYS A 163 9.42 27.70 -10.85
C LYS A 163 8.42 26.56 -10.73
N SER A 164 7.65 26.52 -9.63
CA SER A 164 6.67 25.47 -9.35
C SER A 164 5.21 25.91 -9.54
N LYS A 165 4.99 27.12 -10.05
CA LYS A 165 3.66 27.71 -10.24
C LYS A 165 2.75 26.84 -11.10
N MET A 166 3.24 26.33 -12.23
CA MET A 166 2.47 25.51 -13.16
C MET A 166 1.98 24.21 -12.50
N GLN A 167 2.82 23.55 -11.71
CA GLN A 167 2.43 22.33 -10.97
C GLN A 167 1.37 22.66 -9.91
N MET A 168 1.54 23.79 -9.19
CA MET A 168 0.56 24.25 -8.21
C MET A 168 -0.79 24.56 -8.86
N GLU A 169 -0.81 25.27 -9.99
CA GLU A 169 -2.04 25.62 -10.72
C GLU A 169 -2.82 24.38 -11.21
N SER A 170 -2.16 23.25 -11.36
CA SER A 170 -2.80 21.99 -11.72
C SER A 170 -3.51 21.32 -10.54
N VAL A 171 -3.20 21.71 -9.30
CA VAL A 171 -3.90 21.18 -8.10
C VAL A 171 -5.25 21.90 -7.94
N THR A 172 -6.32 21.16 -8.06
CA THR A 172 -7.68 21.71 -7.94
C THR A 172 -8.36 21.27 -6.65
N PRO A 173 -9.32 22.05 -6.11
CA PRO A 173 -10.11 21.62 -4.97
C PRO A 173 -10.81 20.28 -5.19
N HIS A 174 -11.19 19.97 -6.43
CA HIS A 174 -11.82 18.70 -6.77
C HIS A 174 -10.87 17.50 -6.56
N LEU A 175 -9.63 17.60 -6.99
CA LEU A 175 -8.62 16.55 -6.74
C LEU A 175 -8.37 16.33 -5.26
N LEU A 176 -8.29 17.41 -4.48
CA LEU A 176 -8.12 17.34 -3.03
C LEU A 176 -9.33 16.70 -2.34
N GLN A 177 -10.53 16.99 -2.82
CA GLN A 177 -11.75 16.36 -2.34
C GLN A 177 -11.77 14.85 -2.65
N GLN A 178 -11.33 14.45 -3.85
CA GLN A 178 -11.18 13.03 -4.19
C GLN A 178 -10.18 12.31 -3.27
N MET A 179 -9.06 12.95 -2.92
CA MET A 179 -8.10 12.40 -1.94
C MET A 179 -8.78 12.16 -0.58
N ILE A 180 -9.57 13.11 -0.10
CA ILE A 180 -10.34 12.97 1.15
C ILE A 180 -11.33 11.81 1.05
N GLU A 181 -12.03 11.66 -0.06
CA GLU A 181 -13.00 10.58 -0.27
C GLU A 181 -12.34 9.21 -0.29
N HIS A 182 -11.19 9.06 -0.95
CA HIS A 182 -10.41 7.82 -0.92
C HIS A 182 -9.95 7.48 0.50
N ALA A 183 -9.43 8.46 1.24
CA ALA A 183 -9.06 8.26 2.63
C ALA A 183 -10.27 7.83 3.49
N ASN A 184 -11.42 8.48 3.33
CA ASN A 184 -12.63 8.10 4.05
C ASN A 184 -13.10 6.69 3.72
N GLN A 185 -13.01 6.25 2.47
CA GLN A 185 -13.29 4.87 2.08
C GLN A 185 -12.36 3.89 2.79
N ALA A 186 -11.06 4.16 2.81
CA ALA A 186 -10.07 3.32 3.46
C ALA A 186 -10.29 3.21 4.99
N PHE A 187 -10.61 4.32 5.65
CA PHE A 187 -10.81 4.36 7.10
C PHE A 187 -12.22 3.89 7.53
N SER A 188 -13.18 3.81 6.61
CA SER A 188 -14.52 3.28 6.91
C SER A 188 -14.62 1.76 6.91
N GLY A 189 -13.57 1.06 6.51
CA GLY A 189 -13.57 -0.40 6.43
C GLY A 189 -14.55 -0.98 5.40
N VAL A 190 -15.01 -0.17 4.44
CA VAL A 190 -15.98 -0.61 3.40
C VAL A 190 -15.38 -1.65 2.46
N ASN A 191 -14.05 -1.72 2.34
CA ASN A 191 -13.42 -2.71 1.50
C ASN A 191 -13.56 -4.12 2.08
N SER A 192 -14.56 -4.86 1.62
CA SER A 192 -14.83 -6.25 2.02
C SER A 192 -13.72 -7.25 1.63
N LYS A 193 -12.73 -6.83 0.86
CA LYS A 193 -11.62 -7.71 0.45
C LYS A 193 -10.51 -7.78 1.50
N ALA A 194 -10.44 -6.80 2.41
CA ALA A 194 -9.46 -6.81 3.50
C ALA A 194 -9.85 -7.88 4.54
N PRO A 195 -8.95 -8.81 4.92
CA PRO A 195 -9.28 -9.93 5.80
C PRO A 195 -9.79 -9.48 7.17
N ASN A 196 -9.24 -8.41 7.73
CA ASN A 196 -9.56 -7.92 9.07
C ASN A 196 -9.97 -6.43 9.05
N GLY A 197 -10.60 -5.99 7.96
CA GLY A 197 -11.03 -4.61 7.77
C GLY A 197 -11.97 -4.12 8.87
N CYS A 198 -11.78 -2.88 9.31
CA CYS A 198 -12.52 -2.27 10.41
C CYS A 198 -12.88 -0.82 10.09
N ASP A 199 -14.08 -0.40 10.50
CA ASP A 199 -14.46 1.00 10.46
C ASP A 199 -13.79 1.74 11.63
N ALA A 200 -12.85 2.63 11.31
CA ALA A 200 -12.16 3.42 12.30
C ALA A 200 -13.04 4.50 12.94
N LYS A 201 -14.25 4.76 12.41
CA LYS A 201 -15.12 5.87 12.81
C LYS A 201 -14.40 7.22 12.75
N MET A 202 -13.54 7.39 11.75
CA MET A 202 -12.79 8.60 11.46
C MET A 202 -13.22 9.10 10.08
N LYS A 203 -13.72 10.32 10.03
CA LYS A 203 -14.17 10.96 8.80
C LYS A 203 -13.39 12.25 8.61
N PHE A 204 -12.65 12.34 7.53
CA PHE A 204 -11.90 13.52 7.15
C PHE A 204 -12.76 14.42 6.26
N TYR A 205 -12.58 15.74 6.39
CA TYR A 205 -13.20 16.70 5.48
C TYR A 205 -12.25 17.85 5.18
N MET A 206 -12.29 18.33 3.94
CA MET A 206 -11.52 19.50 3.55
C MET A 206 -12.16 20.75 4.18
N LYS A 207 -11.48 21.33 5.16
CA LYS A 207 -11.90 22.57 5.81
C LYS A 207 -11.56 23.78 4.96
N GLU A 208 -10.37 23.77 4.35
CA GLU A 208 -9.85 24.90 3.60
C GLU A 208 -8.75 24.45 2.62
N TYR A 209 -8.61 25.16 1.51
CA TYR A 209 -7.46 25.09 0.62
C TYR A 209 -6.88 26.49 0.41
N LYS A 210 -5.58 26.62 0.64
CA LYS A 210 -4.83 27.87 0.51
C LYS A 210 -3.66 27.70 -0.48
N THR A 211 -3.33 28.79 -1.17
CA THR A 211 -2.11 28.88 -1.96
C THR A 211 -1.25 30.02 -1.45
N ILE A 212 0.01 29.79 -1.19
CA ILE A 212 0.96 30.75 -0.68
C ILE A 212 2.16 30.81 -1.63
N LYS A 213 2.37 31.97 -2.23
CA LYS A 213 3.55 32.23 -3.04
C LYS A 213 4.71 32.60 -2.14
N LEU A 214 5.82 31.92 -2.28
CA LEU A 214 7.07 32.14 -1.58
C LEU A 214 8.09 32.84 -2.48
N SER A 215 8.99 33.61 -1.90
CA SER A 215 10.24 34.00 -2.57
C SER A 215 11.13 32.77 -2.78
N ASP A 216 12.14 32.85 -3.64
CA ASP A 216 13.06 31.72 -3.81
C ASP A 216 13.82 31.41 -2.50
N GLU A 217 14.17 32.39 -1.69
CA GLU A 217 14.81 32.23 -0.38
C GLU A 217 13.88 31.52 0.61
N GLU A 218 12.61 31.95 0.73
CA GLU A 218 11.62 31.28 1.58
C GLU A 218 11.34 29.85 1.14
N HIS A 219 11.38 29.61 -0.18
CA HIS A 219 11.17 28.27 -0.73
C HIS A 219 12.37 27.34 -0.43
N GLU A 220 13.60 27.85 -0.44
CA GLU A 220 14.79 27.08 -0.02
C GLU A 220 14.75 26.76 1.48
N GLU A 221 14.20 27.66 2.30
CA GLU A 221 14.04 27.49 3.73
C GLU A 221 12.58 27.17 4.15
N ILE A 222 11.86 26.41 3.32
CA ILE A 222 10.41 26.17 3.48
C ILE A 222 10.02 25.63 4.86
N THR A 223 10.86 24.83 5.48
CA THR A 223 10.64 24.32 6.84
C THR A 223 10.57 25.45 7.87
N LYS A 224 11.52 26.37 7.82
CA LYS A 224 11.55 27.54 8.71
C LYS A 224 10.35 28.46 8.44
N TYR A 225 9.97 28.61 7.16
CA TYR A 225 8.79 29.38 6.80
C TYR A 225 7.52 28.82 7.43
N ILE A 226 7.31 27.50 7.32
CA ILE A 226 6.17 26.79 7.92
C ILE A 226 6.18 26.97 9.43
N GLN A 227 7.31 26.69 10.10
CA GLN A 227 7.45 26.83 11.55
C GLN A 227 7.09 28.23 12.04
N LYS A 228 7.56 29.26 11.36
CA LYS A 228 7.34 30.64 11.76
C LYS A 228 5.92 31.16 11.49
N ASN A 229 5.29 30.72 10.39
CA ASN A 229 4.12 31.39 9.87
C ASN A 229 2.83 30.56 9.86
N LEU A 230 2.92 29.21 9.91
CA LEU A 230 1.79 28.36 9.54
C LEU A 230 1.37 27.32 10.60
N LEU A 231 1.96 27.33 11.79
CA LEU A 231 1.65 26.32 12.83
C LEU A 231 0.51 26.75 13.77
N THR A 232 -0.07 27.93 13.60
CA THR A 232 -1.14 28.42 14.47
C THR A 232 -2.41 27.59 14.33
N GLY A 233 -2.98 27.10 15.42
CA GLY A 233 -4.19 26.27 15.44
C GLY A 233 -3.96 24.82 15.01
N ALA A 234 -2.73 24.37 15.05
CA ALA A 234 -2.31 23.02 14.69
C ALA A 234 -2.93 21.91 15.57
N ASP A 235 -3.39 22.24 16.76
CA ASP A 235 -4.13 21.34 17.63
C ASP A 235 -5.57 21.04 17.15
N LYS A 236 -6.06 21.81 16.17
CA LYS A 236 -7.46 21.75 15.71
C LYS A 236 -7.64 21.18 14.32
N VAL A 237 -6.60 21.12 13.52
CA VAL A 237 -6.65 20.68 12.12
C VAL A 237 -5.42 19.85 11.75
N ILE A 238 -5.55 19.00 10.74
CA ILE A 238 -4.40 18.40 10.08
C ILE A 238 -4.00 19.33 8.93
N TYR A 239 -2.76 19.78 8.90
CA TYR A 239 -2.21 20.46 7.75
C TYR A 239 -1.71 19.46 6.71
N VAL A 240 -1.92 19.75 5.43
CA VAL A 240 -1.30 19.05 4.31
C VAL A 240 -0.50 20.07 3.52
N TRP A 241 0.81 19.94 3.61
CA TRP A 241 1.75 20.84 2.93
C TRP A 241 2.00 20.31 1.52
N LEU A 242 1.49 21.00 0.49
CA LEU A 242 1.70 20.65 -0.91
C LEU A 242 2.84 21.50 -1.48
N MET A 243 3.85 20.86 -2.05
CA MET A 243 5.05 21.51 -2.54
C MET A 243 5.64 20.79 -3.76
N ASN A 244 6.56 21.39 -4.47
CA ASN A 244 7.18 20.75 -5.63
C ASN A 244 8.07 19.56 -5.24
N ALA A 245 8.84 19.73 -4.18
CA ALA A 245 9.68 18.68 -3.62
C ALA A 245 9.56 18.70 -2.09
N VAL A 246 9.40 17.54 -1.49
CA VAL A 246 9.36 17.45 -0.04
C VAL A 246 10.75 17.62 0.56
N PRO A 247 10.90 18.35 1.67
CA PRO A 247 12.18 18.52 2.34
C PRO A 247 12.81 17.19 2.73
N TYR A 248 14.14 17.14 2.81
CA TYR A 248 14.89 15.90 3.13
C TYR A 248 14.44 15.22 4.44
N TRP A 249 14.06 16.00 5.45
CA TRP A 249 13.54 15.44 6.71
C TRP A 249 12.24 14.65 6.55
N THR A 250 11.50 14.87 5.46
CA THR A 250 10.27 14.12 5.16
C THR A 250 10.51 12.91 4.28
N MET A 251 11.71 12.75 3.69
CA MET A 251 12.04 11.58 2.87
C MET A 251 12.01 10.30 3.68
N ASN A 252 12.34 10.37 4.97
CA ASN A 252 12.13 9.27 5.87
C ASN A 252 10.67 9.32 6.39
N GLU A 253 9.82 8.44 5.85
CA GLU A 253 8.40 8.36 6.24
C GLU A 253 8.20 8.14 7.75
N THR A 254 9.19 7.64 8.47
CA THR A 254 9.12 7.47 9.94
C THR A 254 9.02 8.79 10.69
N LYS A 255 9.41 9.91 10.08
CA LYS A 255 9.34 11.23 10.72
C LYS A 255 7.95 11.88 10.71
N VAL A 256 6.97 11.27 10.07
CA VAL A 256 5.56 11.72 10.10
C VAL A 256 4.81 11.17 11.31
N HIS A 257 5.42 10.27 12.05
CA HIS A 257 4.84 9.74 13.29
C HIS A 257 4.80 10.81 14.38
N PRO A 258 3.88 10.71 15.36
CA PRO A 258 3.90 11.59 16.51
C PRO A 258 5.21 11.42 17.29
N GLN A 259 5.79 12.53 17.72
CA GLN A 259 7.05 12.55 18.48
C GLN A 259 6.79 12.72 19.98
N TYR A 260 5.65 13.28 20.36
CA TYR A 260 5.33 13.59 21.75
C TYR A 260 4.15 12.78 22.25
N THR A 261 4.18 12.41 23.53
CA THR A 261 3.07 11.75 24.20
C THR A 261 2.85 12.32 25.61
N PHE A 262 1.58 12.42 26.01
CA PHE A 262 1.18 12.65 27.40
C PHE A 262 1.12 11.35 28.21
N GLY A 263 0.94 10.22 27.53
CA GLY A 263 0.87 8.89 28.10
C GLY A 263 2.24 8.26 28.41
N ASP A 264 2.24 6.95 28.66
CA ASP A 264 3.48 6.20 28.76
C ASP A 264 4.01 5.89 27.36
N PRO A 265 5.25 6.27 27.00
CA PRO A 265 5.87 5.90 25.72
C PRO A 265 5.82 4.39 25.41
N ALA A 266 5.83 3.54 26.43
CA ALA A 266 5.79 2.09 26.27
C ALA A 266 4.41 1.55 25.77
N ASP A 267 3.34 2.34 25.88
CA ASP A 267 1.99 1.92 25.49
C ASP A 267 1.85 1.79 23.97
N ILE A 268 2.69 2.50 23.20
CA ILE A 268 2.65 2.49 21.72
C ILE A 268 4.03 2.05 21.20
N LYS A 269 4.18 0.75 20.98
CA LYS A 269 5.45 0.15 20.55
C LYS A 269 5.90 0.64 19.17
N GLY A 270 7.22 0.68 18.96
CA GLY A 270 7.83 0.95 17.65
C GLY A 270 7.84 2.43 17.24
N ILE A 271 7.50 3.34 18.14
CA ILE A 271 7.67 4.79 18.00
C ILE A 271 8.42 5.29 19.22
N ASP A 272 9.46 6.06 18.98
CA ASP A 272 10.21 6.74 20.05
C ASP A 272 9.52 8.05 20.39
N PHE A 273 8.90 8.11 21.56
CA PHE A 273 8.20 9.29 22.04
C PHE A 273 9.03 10.05 23.07
N GLU A 274 8.98 11.37 22.98
CA GLU A 274 9.31 12.27 24.09
C GLU A 274 8.05 12.47 24.94
N LYS A 275 8.15 12.14 26.23
CA LYS A 275 7.05 12.36 27.18
C LYS A 275 6.97 13.83 27.59
N VAL A 276 5.80 14.41 27.42
CA VAL A 276 5.51 15.80 27.84
C VAL A 276 4.28 15.82 28.75
N ASN A 277 4.17 16.81 29.60
CA ASN A 277 3.02 16.96 30.50
C ASN A 277 2.00 17.94 29.94
N THR A 278 2.46 18.94 29.21
CA THR A 278 1.61 19.99 28.60
C THR A 278 2.12 20.35 27.20
N LEU A 279 1.30 21.02 26.40
CA LEU A 279 1.75 21.58 25.12
C LEU A 279 2.85 22.63 25.26
N ALA A 280 2.93 23.29 26.41
CA ALA A 280 3.96 24.31 26.68
C ALA A 280 5.36 23.71 26.84
N ASP A 281 5.46 22.43 27.16
CA ASP A 281 6.75 21.72 27.25
C ASP A 281 7.40 21.55 25.87
N ILE A 282 6.61 21.64 24.80
CA ILE A 282 7.08 21.53 23.41
C ILE A 282 7.60 22.89 22.96
N THR A 283 8.89 23.11 23.11
CA THR A 283 9.53 24.41 22.81
C THR A 283 9.87 24.60 21.35
N ASN A 284 10.00 23.52 20.58
CA ASN A 284 10.31 23.54 19.16
C ASN A 284 9.35 22.62 18.40
N LEU A 285 8.20 23.18 17.97
CA LEU A 285 7.21 22.41 17.24
C LEU A 285 7.64 22.27 15.77
N GLU A 286 7.89 21.04 15.37
CA GLU A 286 8.25 20.72 14.01
C GLU A 286 7.01 20.57 13.10
N PRO A 287 7.09 20.97 11.81
CA PRO A 287 5.94 20.87 10.89
C PRO A 287 5.32 19.48 10.81
N GLN A 288 6.13 18.43 10.84
CA GLN A 288 5.64 17.03 10.78
C GLN A 288 4.81 16.60 11.98
N GLU A 289 4.93 17.29 13.12
CA GLU A 289 4.05 17.03 14.26
C GLU A 289 2.60 17.41 13.99
N VAL A 290 2.36 18.36 13.10
CA VAL A 290 1.04 18.94 12.91
C VAL A 290 0.51 18.77 11.49
N GLY A 291 1.31 18.21 10.59
CA GLY A 291 0.89 18.08 9.19
C GLY A 291 1.65 17.04 8.40
N ILE A 292 1.16 16.83 7.21
CA ILE A 292 1.61 15.84 6.25
C ILE A 292 2.21 16.55 5.04
N PRO A 293 3.51 16.36 4.75
CA PRO A 293 4.13 16.89 3.55
C PRO A 293 3.86 15.96 2.36
N MET A 294 3.42 16.54 1.25
CA MET A 294 3.18 15.84 -0.02
C MET A 294 3.69 16.68 -1.19
N THR A 295 4.03 16.03 -2.31
CA THR A 295 4.35 16.75 -3.53
C THR A 295 3.10 17.05 -4.35
N PHE A 296 3.17 18.06 -5.23
CA PHE A 296 2.09 18.28 -6.21
C PHE A 296 1.86 17.03 -7.08
N ALA A 297 2.93 16.30 -7.42
CA ALA A 297 2.84 15.07 -8.20
C ALA A 297 2.04 13.97 -7.45
N ASP A 298 2.19 13.86 -6.13
CA ASP A 298 1.45 12.88 -5.34
C ASP A 298 -0.06 13.09 -5.45
N VAL A 299 -0.54 14.34 -5.56
CA VAL A 299 -1.97 14.65 -5.69
C VAL A 299 -2.58 14.02 -6.95
N PHE A 300 -1.83 14.01 -8.07
CA PHE A 300 -2.30 13.44 -9.34
C PHE A 300 -2.21 11.92 -9.38
N GLN A 301 -1.35 11.34 -8.56
CA GLN A 301 -1.05 9.91 -8.57
C GLN A 301 -1.83 9.12 -7.51
N GLN A 302 -2.69 9.79 -6.73
CA GLN A 302 -3.51 9.11 -5.73
C GLN A 302 -4.39 8.02 -6.35
N GLY A 303 -4.45 6.86 -5.69
CA GLY A 303 -5.25 5.73 -6.15
C GLY A 303 -4.71 4.99 -7.39
N THR A 304 -3.60 5.44 -7.97
CA THR A 304 -2.98 4.76 -9.13
C THR A 304 -1.99 3.67 -8.73
N GLY A 305 -1.57 3.65 -7.47
CA GLY A 305 -0.46 2.81 -6.99
C GLY A 305 0.94 3.33 -7.36
N TYR A 306 1.03 4.49 -8.00
CA TYR A 306 2.30 5.13 -8.40
C TYR A 306 2.66 6.34 -7.55
N ALA A 307 1.76 6.81 -6.69
CA ALA A 307 2.06 7.89 -5.77
C ALA A 307 3.24 7.50 -4.88
N SER A 308 4.22 8.38 -4.75
CA SER A 308 5.31 8.18 -3.80
C SER A 308 4.77 8.25 -2.36
N ARG A 309 3.64 8.96 -2.17
CA ARG A 309 2.95 9.15 -0.91
C ARG A 309 1.44 9.07 -1.12
N ASP A 310 0.86 7.93 -0.81
CA ASP A 310 -0.60 7.79 -0.74
C ASP A 310 -1.12 8.53 0.49
N PHE A 311 -2.14 9.34 0.31
CA PHE A 311 -2.65 10.21 1.38
C PHE A 311 -3.21 9.42 2.57
N GLU A 312 -3.97 8.35 2.31
CA GLU A 312 -4.48 7.45 3.35
C GLU A 312 -3.35 6.78 4.14
N ARG A 313 -2.25 6.41 3.48
CA ARG A 313 -1.07 5.86 4.15
C ARG A 313 -0.38 6.91 5.01
N MET A 314 -0.25 8.14 4.51
CA MET A 314 0.33 9.25 5.27
C MET A 314 -0.55 9.63 6.48
N LEU A 315 -1.87 9.57 6.37
CA LEU A 315 -2.79 9.70 7.50
C LEU A 315 -2.58 8.56 8.52
N GLY A 316 -2.46 7.32 8.04
CA GLY A 316 -2.15 6.19 8.92
C GLY A 316 -0.86 6.45 9.74
N ARG A 317 0.21 6.90 9.09
CA ARG A 317 1.46 7.27 9.77
C ARG A 317 1.29 8.43 10.74
N PHE A 318 0.58 9.46 10.34
CA PHE A 318 0.26 10.59 11.19
C PHE A 318 -0.43 10.15 12.49
N TYR A 319 -1.25 9.12 12.42
CA TYR A 319 -1.88 8.47 13.57
C TYR A 319 -1.10 7.28 14.12
N GLY A 320 0.20 7.19 13.84
CA GLY A 320 1.12 6.25 14.47
C GLY A 320 1.13 4.83 13.92
N LEU A 321 0.55 4.58 12.75
CA LEU A 321 0.69 3.29 12.09
C LEU A 321 2.07 3.13 11.49
N LEU A 322 2.61 1.92 11.57
CA LEU A 322 3.88 1.53 11.00
C LEU A 322 3.69 0.76 9.70
N PRO A 323 4.70 0.73 8.81
CA PRO A 323 4.61 -0.06 7.58
C PRO A 323 4.44 -1.53 7.88
N THR A 324 3.58 -2.20 7.12
CA THR A 324 3.47 -3.66 7.14
C THR A 324 4.58 -4.32 6.33
N ALA A 325 5.20 -3.59 5.40
CA ALA A 325 6.29 -4.08 4.58
C ALA A 325 7.65 -3.76 5.19
N ILE A 326 8.47 -4.79 5.32
CA ILE A 326 9.83 -4.71 5.85
C ILE A 326 10.82 -4.62 4.69
N ASN A 327 11.77 -3.71 4.79
CA ASN A 327 12.95 -3.77 3.95
C ASN A 327 13.89 -4.86 4.51
N PRO A 328 14.12 -5.98 3.80
CA PRO A 328 14.91 -7.10 4.31
C PRO A 328 16.38 -6.73 4.57
N SER A 329 16.87 -5.63 4.00
CA SER A 329 18.22 -5.15 4.27
C SER A 329 18.37 -4.47 5.63
N LEU A 330 17.25 -3.97 6.19
CA LEU A 330 17.23 -3.24 7.46
C LEU A 330 16.80 -4.13 8.64
N TYR A 331 15.91 -5.11 8.39
CA TYR A 331 15.25 -5.90 9.45
C TYR A 331 15.34 -7.40 9.13
N LYS A 332 16.48 -8.00 9.43
CA LYS A 332 16.74 -9.41 9.04
C LYS A 332 15.97 -10.45 9.87
N ASP A 333 15.53 -10.13 11.05
CA ASP A 333 15.03 -11.08 12.04
C ASP A 333 13.67 -10.73 12.69
N GLU A 334 13.06 -9.60 12.36
CA GLU A 334 11.80 -9.18 12.97
C GLU A 334 10.59 -9.78 12.24
N LYS A 335 9.71 -10.42 13.02
CA LYS A 335 8.49 -11.09 12.51
C LYS A 335 7.27 -10.18 12.53
N ASP A 336 7.28 -9.14 13.37
CA ASP A 336 6.16 -8.23 13.56
C ASP A 336 6.72 -6.82 13.72
N VAL A 337 6.68 -6.05 12.65
CA VAL A 337 7.26 -4.69 12.62
C VAL A 337 6.24 -3.59 12.80
N ASP A 338 4.96 -3.87 12.58
CA ASP A 338 3.91 -2.88 12.73
C ASP A 338 3.14 -2.99 14.05
N TYR A 339 3.46 -4.01 14.84
CA TYR A 339 2.84 -4.31 16.14
C TYR A 339 1.32 -4.46 16.06
N CYS A 340 0.80 -4.93 14.92
CA CYS A 340 -0.60 -5.22 14.67
C CYS A 340 -0.74 -6.68 14.28
N ALA A 341 -1.21 -7.53 15.20
CA ALA A 341 -1.22 -8.98 15.01
C ALA A 341 -2.18 -9.45 13.91
N ASP A 342 -3.09 -8.60 13.45
CA ASP A 342 -4.07 -8.89 12.41
C ASP A 342 -3.69 -8.37 11.02
N THR A 343 -2.47 -7.88 10.86
CA THR A 343 -1.82 -7.55 9.59
C THR A 343 -0.79 -8.60 9.21
N TYR A 344 -0.31 -8.56 7.97
CA TYR A 344 0.85 -9.35 7.55
C TYR A 344 2.13 -8.57 7.65
N SER A 345 3.18 -9.20 8.18
CA SER A 345 4.54 -8.74 7.99
C SER A 345 5.03 -9.18 6.62
N LEU A 346 5.17 -8.22 5.71
CA LEU A 346 5.52 -8.45 4.32
C LEU A 346 6.93 -7.98 4.03
N PHE A 347 7.64 -8.68 3.14
CA PHE A 347 8.84 -8.12 2.51
C PHE A 347 8.44 -7.30 1.28
N GLU A 348 9.07 -6.16 1.10
CA GLU A 348 8.90 -5.34 -0.08
C GLU A 348 9.56 -6.01 -1.27
N ASP A 349 8.81 -6.25 -2.34
CA ASP A 349 9.36 -6.71 -3.61
C ASP A 349 9.48 -5.54 -4.60
N ASN A 350 10.66 -5.45 -5.22
CA ASN A 350 11.07 -4.34 -6.09
C ASN A 350 10.38 -4.34 -7.46
N GLY A 351 9.12 -4.65 -7.59
CA GLY A 351 8.56 -4.60 -8.94
C GLY A 351 7.08 -4.81 -9.12
N SER A 352 6.30 -5.00 -8.08
CA SER A 352 4.86 -5.21 -8.24
C SER A 352 4.05 -4.21 -7.43
N ILE A 353 3.21 -3.45 -8.14
CA ILE A 353 2.36 -2.41 -7.55
C ILE A 353 1.23 -3.02 -6.71
N GLU A 354 0.75 -4.20 -7.09
CA GLU A 354 -0.43 -4.82 -6.48
C GLU A 354 -0.13 -6.09 -5.69
N LYS A 355 1.12 -6.55 -5.71
CA LYS A 355 1.51 -7.83 -5.11
C LYS A 355 2.60 -7.62 -4.06
N LYS A 356 2.45 -8.27 -2.93
CA LYS A 356 3.43 -8.30 -1.85
C LYS A 356 4.02 -9.68 -1.72
N SER A 357 5.32 -9.77 -1.49
CA SER A 357 5.96 -11.05 -1.19
C SER A 357 5.75 -11.38 0.28
N ILE A 358 5.34 -12.60 0.56
CA ILE A 358 5.29 -13.15 1.91
C ILE A 358 6.52 -14.04 2.08
N PRO A 359 7.46 -13.71 2.96
CA PRO A 359 8.52 -14.64 3.29
C PRO A 359 7.95 -15.67 4.27
N LEU A 360 7.74 -16.87 3.79
CA LEU A 360 7.31 -17.98 4.63
C LEU A 360 8.46 -18.58 5.42
N TYR A 361 9.68 -18.40 4.93
CA TYR A 361 10.92 -18.90 5.55
C TYR A 361 12.07 -17.96 5.26
N LYS A 362 13.05 -17.90 6.16
CA LYS A 362 14.26 -17.05 6.05
C LYS A 362 15.04 -17.18 4.72
N ASN A 363 14.88 -18.28 3.96
CA ASN A 363 15.48 -18.54 2.64
C ASN A 363 14.52 -19.29 1.70
N GLY A 364 13.21 -19.17 1.91
CA GLY A 364 12.20 -19.86 1.11
C GLY A 364 11.72 -19.02 -0.10
N PRO A 365 10.94 -19.63 -0.99
CA PRO A 365 10.36 -18.93 -2.11
C PRO A 365 9.41 -17.83 -1.62
N SER A 366 9.44 -16.69 -2.30
CA SER A 366 8.51 -15.60 -2.06
C SER A 366 7.17 -15.87 -2.75
N TYR A 367 6.08 -15.48 -2.09
CA TYR A 367 4.72 -15.59 -2.61
C TYR A 367 4.09 -14.20 -2.69
N PHE A 368 3.25 -14.00 -3.70
CA PHE A 368 2.66 -12.71 -4.01
C PHE A 368 1.15 -12.76 -3.86
N PHE A 369 0.56 -11.75 -3.26
CA PHE A 369 -0.87 -11.56 -3.17
C PHE A 369 -1.22 -10.07 -3.20
N ASN A 370 -2.48 -9.76 -3.53
CA ASN A 370 -2.94 -8.38 -3.54
C ASN A 370 -3.00 -7.84 -2.10
N SER A 371 -2.47 -6.66 -1.91
CA SER A 371 -2.57 -5.94 -0.65
C SER A 371 -3.86 -5.13 -0.57
N TYR A 372 -4.44 -5.11 0.62
CA TYR A 372 -5.63 -4.33 0.94
C TYR A 372 -5.46 -3.52 2.23
N ASN A 373 -4.23 -3.26 2.66
CA ASN A 373 -3.95 -2.47 3.85
C ASN A 373 -3.32 -1.14 3.47
N ILE A 374 -3.76 -0.03 4.10
CA ILE A 374 -3.22 1.31 3.80
C ILE A 374 -1.73 1.43 4.09
N MET A 375 -1.19 0.61 4.99
CA MET A 375 0.22 0.66 5.37
C MET A 375 1.10 -0.18 4.45
N ASP A 376 0.51 -0.90 3.49
CA ASP A 376 1.24 -1.57 2.44
C ASP A 376 1.67 -0.56 1.36
N LYS A 377 2.89 -0.71 0.85
CA LYS A 377 3.34 0.08 -0.28
C LYS A 377 2.53 -0.31 -1.52
N HIS A 378 2.05 0.70 -2.24
CA HIS A 378 1.27 0.53 -3.48
C HIS A 378 -0.02 -0.30 -3.31
N SER A 379 -0.72 -0.13 -2.20
CA SER A 379 -2.02 -0.76 -2.05
C SER A 379 -3.10 -0.03 -2.85
N THR A 380 -4.02 -0.78 -3.44
CA THR A 380 -5.24 -0.26 -4.05
C THR A 380 -6.45 -0.73 -3.26
N ASN A 381 -7.51 0.06 -3.17
CA ASN A 381 -8.71 -0.27 -2.39
C ASN A 381 -8.38 -0.66 -0.94
N SER A 382 -7.65 0.18 -0.28
CA SER A 382 -7.09 -0.05 1.04
C SER A 382 -8.12 -0.03 2.16
N SER A 383 -7.75 -0.62 3.28
CA SER A 383 -8.51 -0.63 4.52
C SER A 383 -7.55 -0.60 5.72
N VAL A 384 -8.08 -0.33 6.89
CA VAL A 384 -7.39 -0.47 8.18
C VAL A 384 -7.89 -1.71 8.91
N SER A 385 -7.01 -2.35 9.68
CA SER A 385 -7.39 -3.50 10.51
C SER A 385 -7.86 -3.09 11.90
N VAL A 386 -8.43 -4.04 12.66
CA VAL A 386 -8.90 -3.79 14.03
C VAL A 386 -7.76 -3.33 14.95
N ASP A 387 -6.59 -3.97 14.87
CA ASP A 387 -5.46 -3.58 15.72
C ASP A 387 -4.87 -2.24 15.30
N GLN A 388 -4.86 -1.95 14.00
CA GLN A 388 -4.48 -0.62 13.52
C GLN A 388 -5.43 0.46 14.04
N VAL A 389 -6.74 0.21 14.04
CA VAL A 389 -7.72 1.15 14.60
C VAL A 389 -7.48 1.37 16.09
N LYS A 390 -7.23 0.32 16.88
CA LYS A 390 -6.90 0.47 18.30
C LYS A 390 -5.65 1.30 18.51
N ARG A 391 -4.60 1.02 17.74
CA ARG A 391 -3.34 1.75 17.80
C ARG A 391 -3.54 3.24 17.48
N MET A 392 -4.26 3.57 16.41
CA MET A 392 -4.58 4.96 16.07
C MET A 392 -5.39 5.64 17.17
N ARG A 393 -6.38 4.96 17.76
CA ARG A 393 -7.18 5.50 18.86
C ARG A 393 -6.38 5.75 20.13
N GLN A 394 -5.39 4.90 20.41
CA GLN A 394 -4.45 5.12 21.51
C GLN A 394 -3.58 6.35 21.25
N VAL A 395 -3.05 6.50 20.03
CA VAL A 395 -2.31 7.69 19.60
C VAL A 395 -3.16 8.97 19.72
N ILE A 396 -4.42 8.93 19.26
CA ILE A 396 -5.33 10.07 19.39
C ILE A 396 -5.57 10.46 20.86
N LYS A 397 -5.65 9.47 21.76
CA LYS A 397 -5.85 9.70 23.18
C LYS A 397 -4.61 10.32 23.85
N ASP A 398 -3.42 9.82 23.52
CA ASP A 398 -2.21 10.08 24.31
C ASP A 398 -1.27 11.11 23.67
N CYS A 399 -1.38 11.39 22.37
CA CYS A 399 -0.44 12.27 21.69
C CYS A 399 -1.04 13.66 21.45
N PRO A 400 -0.34 14.74 21.83
CA PRO A 400 -0.69 16.08 21.43
C PRO A 400 -0.73 16.17 19.89
N TYR A 401 -1.46 17.15 19.36
CA TYR A 401 -1.61 17.35 17.90
C TYR A 401 -2.19 16.16 17.12
N ARG A 402 -2.79 15.16 17.81
CA ARG A 402 -3.53 14.04 17.21
C ARG A 402 -4.99 14.01 17.64
N GLN A 403 -5.40 14.97 18.45
CA GLN A 403 -6.75 15.07 19.04
C GLN A 403 -7.72 15.89 18.19
N GLN A 404 -7.41 16.12 16.91
CA GLN A 404 -8.31 16.85 16.01
C GLN A 404 -9.68 16.12 15.91
N GLY A 405 -10.75 16.88 15.85
CA GLY A 405 -12.11 16.34 15.81
C GLY A 405 -12.69 15.87 17.14
N ILE A 406 -11.93 15.96 18.24
CA ILE A 406 -12.47 15.76 19.58
C ILE A 406 -13.04 17.09 20.06
N THR A 407 -14.37 17.16 20.19
CA THR A 407 -15.03 18.29 20.86
C THR A 407 -14.74 18.17 22.36
N LYS A 408 -13.96 19.10 22.88
CA LYS A 408 -13.70 19.22 24.33
C LYS A 408 -14.90 19.80 25.04
#